data_1a66d9b1d05673488d2132bcb84fd952
#
_entry.id   1a66d9b1d05673488d2132bcb84fd952
#
_cell.length_a   1.000
_cell.length_b   1.000
_cell.length_c   1.000
_cell.angle_alpha   90.00
_cell.angle_beta   90.00
_cell.angle_gamma   90.00
#
_symmetry.space_group_name_H-M   'P 1'
#
loop_
_entity.id
_entity.type
_entity.pdbx_description
1 polymer ?
#
loop_
_entity_poly.entity_id
_entity_poly.type
_entity_poly.pdbx_seq_one_letter_code
_entity_poly.pdbx_strand_id
1 'polypeptide(L)'
;MAEPQDLPPELSPNRYIEKVSLVTNEVLEEEIEPRQLLVHHHRDYHVVDVQARTFMSRLVDATGDEDLAREKMRKIRARGFKAAEVIAKATGLKDPEKVSRALFGLKEREYYFRYKKHPASREAIDARYAELRQQGEEQMARARDEAGRPRLRVLLTGGTGFVGKEILWQAAHDPEIVEMVVLIRPKEIRDRKTGELLETHSPAQRGESLLGQLWLETPEERSKFRFIAGDVEQPQLGVSDEDYAELQSSMTHVIHCAASVAFDDPYERSFQANVTGTLNALRFSLGLQQHEGSPFVAHLGIETSYIHGRQVRKVAREDEIVFPRNFYNNFYELTKAMASLETERFMLEKGLRVVQLCPAIVIGESQGGNNRGDTKVVNAPVNVFGRAHEALRDPDGDWFERTRASMLARMACIFPGNPSAELNLIPVDWVVKGILSAVKRPRAIGERVHLATDNRVTSEQIRDIVQEELGVDIKLAEPTLHRTVTLPVLSKILTGLKQPRIANALEKLGSIFGGYSEWGQPIHEVGNDVRVLGLPEKRPNTQHAFRMLCRHNRYVQDFGRIRDLDEIARREKVWAQLMEELEERSGGPAGAVSAADFRAFINERLDADSFVLR
;
A
#
# COMPACT_ATOMS: atom_id res chain seq x y z
N MET A 1 -8.17 -12.95 -22.61
CA MET A 1 -8.14 -13.03 -21.14
C MET A 1 -8.31 -14.51 -20.81
N ALA A 2 -7.22 -15.18 -20.40
CA ALA A 2 -7.30 -16.54 -19.93
C ALA A 2 -8.14 -16.55 -18.65
N GLU A 3 -9.09 -17.46 -18.55
CA GLU A 3 -9.80 -17.72 -17.30
C GLU A 3 -8.76 -18.10 -16.25
N PRO A 4 -8.90 -17.69 -14.99
CA PRO A 4 -8.01 -18.07 -13.91
C PRO A 4 -8.20 -19.55 -13.59
N GLN A 5 -7.57 -20.42 -14.36
CA GLN A 5 -7.77 -21.88 -14.29
C GLN A 5 -7.17 -22.54 -13.03
N ASP A 6 -6.34 -21.82 -12.26
CA ASP A 6 -5.59 -22.41 -11.13
C ASP A 6 -5.90 -21.85 -9.75
N LEU A 7 -6.86 -20.95 -9.61
CA LEU A 7 -7.36 -20.63 -8.28
C LEU A 7 -8.16 -21.80 -7.72
N PRO A 8 -7.96 -22.19 -6.46
CA PRO A 8 -8.92 -23.07 -5.81
C PRO A 8 -10.32 -22.53 -6.11
N PRO A 9 -11.25 -23.38 -6.56
CA PRO A 9 -12.56 -22.91 -6.99
C PRO A 9 -13.27 -22.01 -5.98
N GLU A 10 -12.97 -22.22 -4.70
CA GLU A 10 -13.44 -21.42 -3.59
C GLU A 10 -12.83 -20.01 -3.50
N LEU A 11 -11.74 -19.76 -4.19
CA LEU A 11 -11.03 -18.47 -4.17
C LEU A 11 -11.20 -17.66 -5.46
N SER A 12 -11.94 -18.18 -6.46
CA SER A 12 -12.36 -17.30 -7.54
C SER A 12 -13.25 -16.18 -6.97
N PRO A 13 -13.16 -14.94 -7.44
CA PRO A 13 -13.94 -13.83 -6.91
C PRO A 13 -15.44 -14.15 -6.81
N ASN A 14 -16.01 -14.77 -7.86
CA ASN A 14 -17.42 -15.10 -7.89
C ASN A 14 -17.78 -16.20 -6.89
N ARG A 15 -17.03 -17.31 -6.85
CA ARG A 15 -17.32 -18.41 -5.92
C ARG A 15 -17.06 -18.02 -4.46
N TYR A 16 -16.05 -17.18 -4.22
CA TYR A 16 -15.81 -16.63 -2.90
C TYR A 16 -17.03 -15.86 -2.38
N ILE A 17 -17.59 -14.99 -3.21
CA ILE A 17 -18.77 -14.20 -2.86
C ILE A 17 -20.03 -15.06 -2.74
N GLU A 18 -20.18 -16.07 -3.58
CA GLU A 18 -21.28 -17.05 -3.46
C GLU A 18 -21.25 -17.79 -2.13
N LYS A 19 -20.08 -18.26 -1.69
CA LYS A 19 -19.92 -18.90 -0.38
C LYS A 19 -20.23 -17.94 0.77
N VAL A 20 -19.77 -16.70 0.68
CA VAL A 20 -20.09 -15.67 1.65
C VAL A 20 -21.60 -15.44 1.71
N SER A 21 -22.28 -15.42 0.57
CA SER A 21 -23.74 -15.30 0.50
C SER A 21 -24.46 -16.47 1.17
N LEU A 22 -23.98 -17.71 0.97
CA LEU A 22 -24.55 -18.90 1.61
C LEU A 22 -24.38 -18.86 3.14
N VAL A 23 -23.18 -18.51 3.61
CA VAL A 23 -22.92 -18.34 5.04
C VAL A 23 -23.77 -17.22 5.64
N THR A 24 -24.06 -16.18 4.84
CA THR A 24 -24.94 -15.08 5.25
C THR A 24 -26.33 -15.57 5.61
N ASN A 25 -26.87 -16.49 4.82
CA ASN A 25 -28.22 -17.02 5.06
C ASN A 25 -28.37 -17.67 6.43
N GLU A 26 -27.32 -18.35 6.90
CA GLU A 26 -27.37 -19.04 8.18
C GLU A 26 -27.11 -18.11 9.40
N VAL A 27 -26.45 -16.98 9.15
CA VAL A 27 -25.84 -16.20 10.22
C VAL A 27 -26.52 -14.86 10.46
N LEU A 28 -27.22 -14.34 9.47
CA LEU A 28 -27.82 -13.00 9.53
C LEU A 28 -29.33 -13.00 9.44
N GLU A 29 -29.97 -14.16 9.57
CA GLU A 29 -31.43 -14.27 9.47
C GLU A 29 -32.17 -13.25 10.34
N GLU A 30 -31.61 -12.89 11.49
CA GLU A 30 -32.23 -11.95 12.44
C GLU A 30 -31.89 -10.47 12.16
N GLU A 31 -30.78 -10.17 11.44
CA GLU A 31 -30.29 -8.79 11.35
C GLU A 31 -30.37 -8.18 9.95
N ILE A 32 -29.97 -8.94 8.93
CA ILE A 32 -29.93 -8.47 7.56
C ILE A 32 -30.35 -9.61 6.64
N GLU A 33 -31.22 -9.32 5.71
CA GLU A 33 -31.53 -10.28 4.70
C GLU A 33 -30.28 -10.60 3.85
N PRO A 34 -29.99 -11.89 3.63
CA PRO A 34 -28.74 -12.36 3.04
C PRO A 34 -28.40 -11.80 1.67
N ARG A 35 -29.41 -11.30 0.97
CA ARG A 35 -29.29 -10.76 -0.38
C ARG A 35 -28.75 -9.33 -0.45
N GLN A 36 -28.43 -8.72 0.69
CA GLN A 36 -27.99 -7.31 0.78
C GLN A 36 -26.50 -7.18 0.99
N LEU A 37 -25.74 -7.93 0.23
CA LEU A 37 -24.31 -7.91 0.37
C LEU A 37 -23.71 -6.72 -0.39
N LEU A 38 -22.95 -5.89 0.33
CA LEU A 38 -22.13 -4.84 -0.25
C LEU A 38 -20.81 -4.74 0.46
N VAL A 39 -19.88 -4.13 -0.23
CA VAL A 39 -18.58 -3.82 0.31
C VAL A 39 -18.46 -2.32 0.34
N HIS A 40 -18.13 -1.79 1.51
CA HIS A 40 -17.84 -0.37 1.67
C HIS A 40 -16.46 -0.08 1.10
N HIS A 41 -16.43 0.78 0.11
CA HIS A 41 -15.23 1.45 -0.33
C HIS A 41 -15.23 2.85 0.30
N HIS A 42 -14.07 3.38 0.67
CA HIS A 42 -13.98 4.62 1.45
C HIS A 42 -14.73 5.81 0.84
N ARG A 43 -14.99 5.75 -0.43
CA ARG A 43 -15.72 6.77 -1.16
C ARG A 43 -17.15 6.36 -1.50
N ASP A 44 -17.27 5.09 -1.88
CA ASP A 44 -18.48 4.53 -2.41
C ASP A 44 -18.78 3.18 -1.77
N TYR A 45 -20.04 2.81 -1.77
CA TYR A 45 -20.47 1.45 -1.48
C TYR A 45 -20.60 0.70 -2.81
N HIS A 46 -19.74 -0.28 -2.99
CA HIS A 46 -19.77 -1.14 -4.16
C HIS A 46 -20.60 -2.40 -3.90
N VAL A 47 -21.42 -2.73 -4.86
CA VAL A 47 -22.11 -4.02 -4.93
C VAL A 47 -21.30 -4.90 -5.88
N VAL A 48 -20.63 -5.92 -5.36
CA VAL A 48 -19.90 -6.90 -6.18
C VAL A 48 -20.87 -7.80 -6.94
N ASP A 49 -20.41 -8.49 -7.99
CA ASP A 49 -21.31 -9.13 -8.95
C ASP A 49 -22.33 -10.10 -8.35
N VAL A 50 -21.92 -10.99 -7.47
CA VAL A 50 -22.86 -11.89 -6.79
C VAL A 50 -23.77 -11.12 -5.84
N GLN A 51 -23.22 -10.15 -5.13
CA GLN A 51 -23.99 -9.26 -4.27
C GLN A 51 -24.94 -8.40 -5.09
N ALA A 52 -24.52 -7.93 -6.27
CA ALA A 52 -25.37 -7.18 -7.18
C ALA A 52 -26.56 -8.01 -7.68
N ARG A 53 -26.34 -9.27 -8.06
CA ARG A 53 -27.42 -10.19 -8.46
C ARG A 53 -28.38 -10.44 -7.31
N THR A 54 -27.86 -10.71 -6.12
CA THR A 54 -28.65 -10.95 -4.92
C THR A 54 -29.46 -9.70 -4.54
N PHE A 55 -28.83 -8.53 -4.62
CA PHE A 55 -29.48 -7.26 -4.37
C PHE A 55 -30.53 -6.92 -5.45
N MET A 56 -30.26 -7.25 -6.72
CA MET A 56 -31.24 -7.09 -7.79
C MET A 56 -32.52 -7.88 -7.52
N SER A 57 -32.40 -9.14 -7.08
CA SER A 57 -33.57 -9.92 -6.68
C SER A 57 -34.41 -9.21 -5.61
N ARG A 58 -33.76 -8.62 -4.60
CA ARG A 58 -34.46 -7.83 -3.57
C ARG A 58 -35.09 -6.56 -4.11
N LEU A 59 -34.43 -5.88 -5.02
CA LEU A 59 -35.02 -4.70 -5.67
C LEU A 59 -36.22 -5.10 -6.52
N VAL A 60 -36.19 -6.24 -7.23
CA VAL A 60 -37.34 -6.76 -7.97
C VAL A 60 -38.48 -7.08 -7.02
N ASP A 61 -38.20 -7.81 -5.93
CA ASP A 61 -39.19 -8.12 -4.89
C ASP A 61 -39.83 -6.84 -4.29
N ALA A 62 -39.01 -5.82 -4.03
CA ALA A 62 -39.48 -4.57 -3.43
C ALA A 62 -40.21 -3.63 -4.41
N THR A 63 -39.92 -3.73 -5.70
CA THR A 63 -40.53 -2.87 -6.73
C THR A 63 -41.64 -3.53 -7.53
N GLY A 64 -41.66 -4.87 -7.55
CA GLY A 64 -42.54 -5.65 -8.41
C GLY A 64 -42.25 -5.53 -9.92
N ASP A 65 -41.11 -4.87 -10.28
CA ASP A 65 -40.75 -4.56 -11.65
C ASP A 65 -39.25 -4.68 -11.85
N GLU A 66 -38.81 -5.56 -12.74
CA GLU A 66 -37.39 -5.81 -13.01
C GLU A 66 -36.70 -4.63 -13.69
N ASP A 67 -37.36 -3.94 -14.61
CA ASP A 67 -36.75 -2.80 -15.32
C ASP A 67 -36.56 -1.61 -14.38
N LEU A 68 -37.52 -1.35 -13.51
CA LEU A 68 -37.42 -0.35 -12.46
C LEU A 68 -36.32 -0.71 -11.46
N ALA A 69 -36.18 -1.98 -11.11
CA ALA A 69 -35.10 -2.48 -10.26
C ALA A 69 -33.72 -2.27 -10.91
N ARG A 70 -33.58 -2.56 -12.21
CA ARG A 70 -32.36 -2.32 -12.99
C ARG A 70 -32.01 -0.83 -13.07
N GLU A 71 -33.01 0.02 -13.26
CA GLU A 71 -32.80 1.47 -13.26
C GLU A 71 -32.34 1.97 -11.88
N LYS A 72 -32.95 1.50 -10.81
CA LYS A 72 -32.52 1.83 -9.44
C LYS A 72 -31.11 1.35 -9.15
N MET A 73 -30.76 0.11 -9.55
CA MET A 73 -29.40 -0.42 -9.40
C MET A 73 -28.38 0.43 -10.15
N ARG A 74 -28.69 0.84 -11.38
CA ARG A 74 -27.81 1.72 -12.15
C ARG A 74 -27.62 3.07 -11.47
N LYS A 75 -28.68 3.66 -10.89
CA LYS A 75 -28.61 4.90 -10.12
C LYS A 75 -27.81 4.75 -8.83
N ILE A 76 -27.90 3.58 -8.16
CA ILE A 76 -27.12 3.25 -6.98
C ILE A 76 -25.62 3.20 -7.33
N ARG A 77 -25.27 2.46 -8.39
CA ARG A 77 -23.87 2.37 -8.87
C ARG A 77 -23.31 3.73 -9.29
N ALA A 78 -24.12 4.56 -9.94
CA ALA A 78 -23.71 5.89 -10.39
C ALA A 78 -23.56 6.91 -9.25
N ARG A 79 -24.24 6.69 -8.12
CA ARG A 79 -24.19 7.59 -6.95
C ARG A 79 -23.11 7.27 -5.94
N GLY A 80 -22.41 6.16 -6.11
CA GLY A 80 -21.27 5.80 -5.29
C GLY A 80 -21.57 5.69 -3.81
N PHE A 81 -20.89 6.46 -2.98
CA PHE A 81 -20.87 6.29 -1.52
C PHE A 81 -22.25 6.29 -0.84
N LYS A 82 -23.27 6.83 -1.47
CA LYS A 82 -24.64 6.77 -0.97
C LYS A 82 -25.35 5.43 -1.24
N ALA A 83 -24.66 4.49 -1.89
CA ALA A 83 -25.28 3.22 -2.25
C ALA A 83 -25.75 2.42 -1.04
N ALA A 84 -24.98 2.38 0.07
CA ALA A 84 -25.40 1.67 1.27
C ALA A 84 -26.62 2.31 1.93
N GLU A 85 -26.72 3.63 1.98
CA GLU A 85 -27.89 4.34 2.48
C GLU A 85 -29.13 4.07 1.61
N VAL A 86 -28.94 4.08 0.29
CA VAL A 86 -30.01 3.78 -0.68
C VAL A 86 -30.44 2.34 -0.58
N ILE A 87 -29.51 1.41 -0.42
CA ILE A 87 -29.79 -0.02 -0.23
C ILE A 87 -30.51 -0.24 1.09
N ALA A 88 -30.03 0.33 2.19
CA ALA A 88 -30.66 0.25 3.48
C ALA A 88 -32.11 0.77 3.43
N LYS A 89 -32.32 1.91 2.77
CA LYS A 89 -33.65 2.49 2.58
C LYS A 89 -34.56 1.63 1.70
N ALA A 90 -34.03 1.07 0.60
CA ALA A 90 -34.80 0.23 -0.34
C ALA A 90 -35.20 -1.11 0.29
N THR A 91 -34.42 -1.62 1.24
CA THR A 91 -34.62 -2.90 1.90
C THR A 91 -35.24 -2.78 3.30
N GLY A 92 -35.56 -1.56 3.75
CA GLY A 92 -36.10 -1.30 5.08
C GLY A 92 -35.05 -1.28 6.21
N LEU A 93 -33.78 -1.51 5.91
CA LEU A 93 -32.69 -1.37 6.88
C LEU A 93 -32.36 0.12 7.06
N LYS A 94 -32.34 0.58 8.31
CA LYS A 94 -32.15 2.00 8.61
C LYS A 94 -30.70 2.41 8.84
N ASP A 95 -29.79 1.43 9.00
CA ASP A 95 -28.41 1.68 9.40
C ASP A 95 -27.42 1.10 8.38
N PRO A 96 -26.85 1.95 7.47
CA PRO A 96 -25.86 1.51 6.50
C PRO A 96 -24.58 0.92 7.13
N GLU A 97 -24.20 1.41 8.29
CA GLU A 97 -23.02 0.91 9.01
C GLU A 97 -23.25 -0.51 9.55
N LYS A 98 -24.48 -0.80 10.01
CA LYS A 98 -24.89 -2.13 10.43
C LYS A 98 -24.85 -3.12 9.26
N VAL A 99 -25.30 -2.70 8.08
CA VAL A 99 -25.20 -3.50 6.83
C VAL A 99 -23.73 -3.82 6.51
N SER A 100 -22.87 -2.81 6.55
CA SER A 100 -21.45 -3.00 6.28
C SER A 100 -20.77 -3.91 7.31
N ARG A 101 -21.05 -3.71 8.61
CA ARG A 101 -20.50 -4.56 9.69
C ARG A 101 -20.92 -6.01 9.55
N ALA A 102 -22.19 -6.25 9.23
CA ALA A 102 -22.68 -7.60 9.02
C ALA A 102 -22.01 -8.28 7.82
N LEU A 103 -21.81 -7.57 6.71
CA LEU A 103 -21.07 -8.09 5.56
C LEU A 103 -19.64 -8.54 5.92
N PHE A 104 -18.91 -7.72 6.67
CA PHE A 104 -17.55 -8.06 7.07
C PHE A 104 -17.52 -9.21 8.08
N GLY A 105 -18.47 -9.26 9.02
CA GLY A 105 -18.62 -10.37 9.95
C GLY A 105 -18.90 -11.71 9.26
N LEU A 106 -19.58 -11.68 8.11
CA LEU A 106 -19.81 -12.88 7.30
C LEU A 106 -18.55 -13.39 6.63
N LYS A 107 -17.75 -12.51 6.04
CA LYS A 107 -16.47 -12.88 5.43
C LYS A 107 -15.52 -13.49 6.45
N GLU A 108 -15.48 -12.93 7.65
CA GLU A 108 -14.77 -13.50 8.79
C GLU A 108 -15.20 -14.95 9.07
N ARG A 109 -16.50 -15.22 9.11
CA ARG A 109 -17.01 -16.55 9.41
C ARG A 109 -16.68 -17.57 8.33
N GLU A 110 -16.72 -17.20 7.05
CA GLU A 110 -16.27 -18.10 6.00
C GLU A 110 -14.81 -18.50 6.17
N TYR A 111 -13.93 -17.57 6.45
CA TYR A 111 -12.53 -17.86 6.74
C TYR A 111 -12.40 -18.68 8.01
N TYR A 112 -13.12 -18.35 9.05
CA TYR A 112 -13.15 -19.13 10.29
C TYR A 112 -13.54 -20.59 10.06
N PHE A 113 -14.58 -20.87 9.28
CA PHE A 113 -14.96 -22.24 8.95
C PHE A 113 -13.90 -22.96 8.12
N ARG A 114 -13.21 -22.27 7.26
CA ARG A 114 -12.10 -22.83 6.48
C ARG A 114 -10.94 -23.23 7.40
N TYR A 115 -10.60 -22.41 8.37
CA TYR A 115 -9.55 -22.67 9.35
C TYR A 115 -9.96 -23.63 10.47
N LYS A 116 -11.23 -23.72 10.81
CA LYS A 116 -11.73 -24.62 11.84
C LYS A 116 -11.54 -26.12 11.51
N LYS A 117 -11.22 -26.46 10.26
CA LYS A 117 -10.81 -27.81 9.86
C LYS A 117 -9.36 -28.15 10.21
N HIS A 118 -8.60 -27.18 10.67
CA HIS A 118 -7.21 -27.34 11.09
C HIS A 118 -7.09 -27.31 12.62
N PRO A 119 -5.96 -27.79 13.17
CA PRO A 119 -5.74 -27.75 14.61
C PRO A 119 -5.80 -26.29 15.06
N ALA A 120 -6.96 -25.89 15.52
CA ALA A 120 -7.25 -24.52 15.93
C ALA A 120 -6.70 -24.20 17.33
N SER A 121 -5.96 -25.11 17.96
CA SER A 121 -5.30 -24.78 19.23
C SER A 121 -4.08 -23.92 18.97
N ARG A 122 -3.88 -22.94 19.81
CA ARG A 122 -2.70 -22.05 19.77
C ARG A 122 -1.41 -22.87 19.83
N GLU A 123 -1.38 -23.89 20.69
CA GLU A 123 -0.22 -24.75 20.87
C GLU A 123 0.16 -25.50 19.58
N ALA A 124 -0.83 -25.97 18.81
CA ALA A 124 -0.58 -26.67 17.55
C ALA A 124 -0.06 -25.70 16.47
N ILE A 125 -0.55 -24.47 16.44
CA ILE A 125 -0.05 -23.41 15.55
C ILE A 125 1.39 -23.05 15.90
N ASP A 126 1.66 -22.80 17.17
CA ASP A 126 2.99 -22.45 17.67
C ASP A 126 4.01 -23.58 17.43
N ALA A 127 3.60 -24.84 17.63
CA ALA A 127 4.44 -26.01 17.32
C ALA A 127 4.75 -26.10 15.82
N ARG A 128 3.76 -25.86 14.95
CA ARG A 128 3.97 -25.84 13.50
C ARG A 128 4.94 -24.74 13.07
N TYR A 129 4.80 -23.54 13.62
CA TYR A 129 5.70 -22.44 13.31
C TYR A 129 7.12 -22.68 13.83
N ALA A 130 7.26 -23.31 14.98
CA ALA A 130 8.57 -23.70 15.51
C ALA A 130 9.26 -24.74 14.60
N GLU A 131 8.53 -25.73 14.09
CA GLU A 131 9.05 -26.70 13.09
C GLU A 131 9.53 -26.00 11.82
N LEU A 132 8.70 -25.11 11.26
CA LEU A 132 9.08 -24.37 10.04
C LEU A 132 10.31 -23.48 10.25
N ARG A 133 10.43 -22.89 11.44
CA ARG A 133 11.59 -22.08 11.84
C ARG A 133 12.86 -22.91 11.90
N GLN A 134 12.82 -24.06 12.53
CA GLN A 134 13.95 -24.98 12.59
C GLN A 134 14.41 -25.39 11.18
N GLN A 135 13.48 -25.79 10.32
CA GLN A 135 13.79 -26.12 8.92
C GLN A 135 14.44 -24.94 8.18
N GLY A 136 13.98 -23.72 8.42
CA GLY A 136 14.57 -22.51 7.84
C GLY A 136 15.98 -22.23 8.35
N GLU A 137 16.26 -22.45 9.63
CA GLU A 137 17.58 -22.32 10.23
C GLU A 137 18.57 -23.33 9.63
N GLU A 138 18.13 -24.57 9.42
CA GLU A 138 18.92 -25.62 8.78
C GLU A 138 19.26 -25.26 7.31
N GLN A 139 18.29 -24.70 6.56
CA GLN A 139 18.54 -24.24 5.19
C GLN A 139 19.46 -23.01 5.13
N MET A 140 19.26 -22.05 6.03
CA MET A 140 20.13 -20.87 6.12
C MET A 140 21.58 -21.24 6.46
N ALA A 141 21.79 -22.28 7.26
CA ALA A 141 23.14 -22.78 7.57
C ALA A 141 23.84 -23.32 6.31
N ARG A 142 23.11 -23.86 5.35
CA ARG A 142 23.63 -24.35 4.05
C ARG A 142 23.90 -23.21 3.06
N ALA A 143 23.21 -22.08 3.18
CA ALA A 143 23.34 -20.91 2.32
C ALA A 143 24.53 -20.02 2.73
N ARG A 144 25.69 -20.63 3.10
CA ARG A 144 26.91 -19.92 3.53
C ARG A 144 28.09 -20.26 2.64
N ASP A 145 29.01 -19.32 2.52
CA ASP A 145 30.30 -19.56 1.86
C ASP A 145 31.27 -20.32 2.80
N GLU A 146 32.45 -20.66 2.27
CA GLU A 146 33.51 -21.36 3.02
C GLU A 146 33.98 -20.57 4.27
N ALA A 147 33.80 -19.25 4.28
CA ALA A 147 34.10 -18.37 5.42
C ALA A 147 32.90 -18.26 6.39
N GLY A 148 31.81 -18.98 6.17
CA GLY A 148 30.61 -18.96 6.97
C GLY A 148 29.71 -17.73 6.80
N ARG A 149 29.96 -16.91 5.76
CA ARG A 149 29.16 -15.72 5.46
C ARG A 149 27.93 -16.08 4.65
N PRO A 150 26.75 -15.55 4.96
CA PRO A 150 25.54 -15.76 4.16
C PRO A 150 25.75 -15.33 2.71
N ARG A 151 25.27 -16.15 1.77
CA ARG A 151 25.22 -15.83 0.34
C ARG A 151 23.78 -15.93 -0.14
N LEU A 152 23.06 -14.82 0.03
CA LEU A 152 21.62 -14.77 -0.18
C LEU A 152 21.30 -14.38 -1.61
N ARG A 153 20.46 -15.21 -2.24
CA ARG A 153 19.92 -14.98 -3.58
C ARG A 153 18.43 -14.77 -3.46
N VAL A 154 17.95 -13.62 -3.85
CA VAL A 154 16.59 -13.15 -3.58
C VAL A 154 15.82 -12.93 -4.87
N LEU A 155 14.63 -13.50 -4.98
CA LEU A 155 13.67 -13.12 -6.01
C LEU A 155 12.77 -12.02 -5.46
N LEU A 156 12.67 -10.89 -6.17
CA LEU A 156 11.83 -9.74 -5.79
C LEU A 156 10.70 -9.53 -6.79
N THR A 157 9.46 -9.51 -6.31
CA THR A 157 8.32 -8.97 -7.06
C THR A 157 8.03 -7.55 -6.61
N GLY A 158 7.53 -6.70 -7.51
CA GLY A 158 7.19 -5.31 -7.17
C GLY A 158 8.39 -4.36 -7.08
N GLY A 159 9.55 -4.71 -7.64
CA GLY A 159 10.78 -3.91 -7.61
C GLY A 159 10.66 -2.50 -8.22
N THR A 160 9.66 -2.24 -9.06
CA THR A 160 9.40 -0.91 -9.64
C THR A 160 8.53 -0.01 -8.75
N GLY A 161 7.99 -0.54 -7.66
CA GLY A 161 7.19 0.21 -6.68
C GLY A 161 8.07 0.98 -5.69
N PHE A 162 7.45 1.81 -4.85
CA PHE A 162 8.15 2.64 -3.88
C PHE A 162 9.04 1.83 -2.93
N VAL A 163 8.45 0.87 -2.21
CA VAL A 163 9.20 -0.01 -1.28
C VAL A 163 10.19 -0.88 -2.04
N GLY A 164 9.81 -1.39 -3.22
CA GLY A 164 10.69 -2.22 -4.07
C GLY A 164 11.94 -1.48 -4.53
N LYS A 165 11.82 -0.22 -4.91
CA LYS A 165 12.96 0.64 -5.28
C LYS A 165 13.94 0.81 -4.12
N GLU A 166 13.41 1.02 -2.91
CA GLU A 166 14.24 1.12 -1.71
C GLU A 166 14.91 -0.21 -1.35
N ILE A 167 14.20 -1.35 -1.58
CA ILE A 167 14.81 -2.69 -1.42
C ILE A 167 16.02 -2.84 -2.37
N LEU A 168 15.88 -2.43 -3.63
CA LEU A 168 16.97 -2.49 -4.59
C LEU A 168 18.15 -1.63 -4.14
N TRP A 169 17.88 -0.41 -3.70
CA TRP A 169 18.92 0.51 -3.25
C TRP A 169 19.70 -0.04 -2.04
N GLN A 170 19.02 -0.50 -1.00
CA GLN A 170 19.70 -1.06 0.17
C GLN A 170 20.40 -2.39 -0.13
N ALA A 171 19.80 -3.25 -0.97
CA ALA A 171 20.40 -4.52 -1.36
C ALA A 171 21.70 -4.34 -2.17
N ALA A 172 21.80 -3.29 -2.98
CA ALA A 172 23.03 -2.95 -3.70
C ALA A 172 24.23 -2.80 -2.75
N HIS A 173 23.98 -2.21 -1.59
CA HIS A 173 24.99 -1.92 -0.56
C HIS A 173 25.12 -3.03 0.50
N ASP A 174 24.32 -4.10 0.41
CA ASP A 174 24.36 -5.19 1.37
C ASP A 174 25.29 -6.33 0.86
N PRO A 175 26.41 -6.62 1.55
CA PRO A 175 27.38 -7.63 1.09
C PRO A 175 26.87 -9.07 1.22
N GLU A 176 25.84 -9.34 2.03
CA GLU A 176 25.28 -10.68 2.19
C GLU A 176 24.32 -11.05 1.07
N ILE A 177 23.75 -10.05 0.38
CA ILE A 177 22.91 -10.26 -0.81
C ILE A 177 23.82 -10.28 -2.03
N VAL A 178 24.02 -11.46 -2.59
CA VAL A 178 24.93 -11.67 -3.73
C VAL A 178 24.22 -11.59 -5.08
N GLU A 179 22.90 -11.84 -5.11
CA GLU A 179 22.07 -11.73 -6.30
C GLU A 179 20.64 -11.36 -5.93
N MET A 180 20.05 -10.49 -6.73
CA MET A 180 18.63 -10.18 -6.67
C MET A 180 18.02 -10.29 -8.07
N VAL A 181 17.16 -11.29 -8.26
CA VAL A 181 16.37 -11.46 -9.47
C VAL A 181 15.07 -10.67 -9.31
N VAL A 182 14.81 -9.75 -10.23
CA VAL A 182 13.67 -8.84 -10.15
C VAL A 182 12.68 -9.15 -11.25
N LEU A 183 11.43 -9.47 -10.87
CA LEU A 183 10.36 -9.69 -11.83
C LEU A 183 9.82 -8.35 -12.32
N ILE A 184 9.91 -8.09 -13.61
CA ILE A 184 9.40 -6.88 -14.26
C ILE A 184 8.57 -7.25 -15.47
N ARG A 185 7.36 -6.69 -15.56
CA ARG A 185 6.53 -6.82 -16.76
C ARG A 185 7.17 -6.06 -17.91
N PRO A 186 7.20 -6.57 -19.14
CA PRO A 186 7.54 -5.75 -20.30
C PRO A 186 6.55 -4.59 -20.42
N LYS A 187 6.97 -3.48 -21.01
CA LYS A 187 6.14 -2.29 -21.17
C LYS A 187 6.00 -1.90 -22.62
N GLU A 188 4.78 -1.95 -23.12
CA GLU A 188 4.44 -1.41 -24.43
C GLU A 188 4.24 0.11 -24.34
N ILE A 189 4.88 0.82 -25.23
CA ILE A 189 4.69 2.25 -25.45
C ILE A 189 3.84 2.40 -26.70
N ARG A 190 2.66 2.97 -26.53
CA ARG A 190 1.72 3.19 -27.64
C ARG A 190 1.50 4.68 -27.86
N ASP A 191 1.31 5.07 -29.13
CA ASP A 191 0.90 6.41 -29.46
C ASP A 191 -0.45 6.74 -28.80
N ARG A 192 -0.53 7.87 -28.13
CA ARG A 192 -1.73 8.27 -27.36
C ARG A 192 -2.95 8.57 -28.22
N LYS A 193 -2.75 8.91 -29.52
CA LYS A 193 -3.83 9.29 -30.43
C LYS A 193 -4.27 8.12 -31.30
N THR A 194 -3.31 7.35 -31.83
CA THR A 194 -3.58 6.26 -32.76
C THR A 194 -3.72 4.89 -32.07
N GLY A 195 -3.18 4.73 -30.86
CA GLY A 195 -3.10 3.44 -30.17
C GLY A 195 -2.02 2.51 -30.74
N GLU A 196 -1.29 2.95 -31.76
CA GLU A 196 -0.25 2.18 -32.42
C GLU A 196 0.91 1.86 -31.48
N LEU A 197 1.45 0.64 -31.55
CA LEU A 197 2.62 0.22 -30.78
C LEU A 197 3.86 0.93 -31.34
N LEU A 198 4.47 1.80 -30.54
CA LEU A 198 5.70 2.50 -30.90
C LEU A 198 6.94 1.71 -30.53
N GLU A 199 6.95 1.16 -29.31
CA GLU A 199 8.12 0.47 -28.76
C GLU A 199 7.68 -0.51 -27.65
N THR A 200 8.50 -1.55 -27.43
CA THR A 200 8.35 -2.45 -26.28
C THR A 200 9.64 -2.45 -25.49
N HIS A 201 9.60 -1.95 -24.27
CA HIS A 201 10.74 -2.02 -23.36
C HIS A 201 10.78 -3.39 -22.70
N SER A 202 11.88 -4.10 -22.89
CA SER A 202 12.14 -5.38 -22.24
C SER A 202 12.34 -5.22 -20.72
N PRO A 203 12.22 -6.31 -19.94
CA PRO A 203 12.57 -6.28 -18.51
C PRO A 203 13.98 -5.76 -18.23
N ALA A 204 14.96 -6.17 -19.04
CA ALA A 204 16.34 -5.71 -18.91
C ALA A 204 16.48 -4.19 -19.13
N GLN A 205 15.91 -3.66 -20.22
CA GLN A 205 15.93 -2.21 -20.49
C GLN A 205 15.26 -1.41 -19.37
N ARG A 206 14.12 -1.90 -18.85
CA ARG A 206 13.42 -1.27 -17.72
C ARG A 206 14.24 -1.35 -16.43
N GLY A 207 14.93 -2.46 -16.23
CA GLY A 207 15.81 -2.68 -15.09
C GLY A 207 17.00 -1.72 -15.10
N GLU A 208 17.67 -1.61 -16.24
CA GLU A 208 18.80 -0.67 -16.39
C GLU A 208 18.38 0.80 -16.14
N SER A 209 17.25 1.21 -16.69
CA SER A 209 16.68 2.54 -16.39
C SER A 209 16.38 2.71 -14.89
N LEU A 210 15.86 1.68 -14.24
CA LEU A 210 15.54 1.69 -12.81
C LEU A 210 16.80 1.83 -11.96
N LEU A 211 17.89 1.08 -12.27
CA LEU A 211 19.16 1.20 -11.55
C LEU A 211 19.77 2.60 -11.70
N GLY A 212 19.68 3.19 -12.89
CA GLY A 212 20.09 4.60 -13.11
C GLY A 212 19.33 5.58 -12.23
N GLN A 213 18.00 5.41 -12.13
CA GLN A 213 17.15 6.23 -11.26
C GLN A 213 17.46 6.08 -9.77
N LEU A 214 18.11 4.99 -9.38
CA LEU A 214 18.55 4.73 -8.01
C LEU A 214 20.01 5.10 -7.76
N TRP A 215 20.69 5.76 -8.71
CA TRP A 215 22.12 6.17 -8.63
C TRP A 215 23.09 4.99 -8.48
N LEU A 216 22.67 3.81 -8.83
CA LEU A 216 23.53 2.63 -8.85
C LEU A 216 24.38 2.67 -10.13
N GLU A 217 25.55 3.28 -10.02
CA GLU A 217 26.38 3.65 -11.18
C GLU A 217 27.55 2.70 -11.41
N THR A 218 28.02 2.04 -10.33
CA THR A 218 29.19 1.17 -10.43
C THR A 218 28.84 -0.21 -11.00
N PRO A 219 29.74 -0.84 -11.76
CA PRO A 219 29.52 -2.20 -12.23
C PRO A 219 29.28 -3.21 -11.10
N GLU A 220 29.89 -3.00 -9.95
CA GLU A 220 29.75 -3.86 -8.78
C GLU A 220 28.34 -3.83 -8.21
N GLU A 221 27.77 -2.61 -8.02
CA GLU A 221 26.38 -2.45 -7.59
C GLU A 221 25.40 -3.09 -8.57
N ARG A 222 25.59 -2.84 -9.88
CA ARG A 222 24.68 -3.31 -10.93
C ARG A 222 24.74 -4.82 -11.13
N SER A 223 25.90 -5.43 -10.98
CA SER A 223 26.11 -6.88 -11.22
C SER A 223 25.29 -7.79 -10.31
N LYS A 224 24.80 -7.26 -9.19
CA LYS A 224 23.91 -7.98 -8.26
C LYS A 224 22.49 -8.20 -8.82
N PHE A 225 22.07 -7.43 -9.83
CA PHE A 225 20.67 -7.41 -10.28
C PHE A 225 20.51 -8.10 -11.63
N ARG A 226 19.52 -8.98 -11.68
CA ARG A 226 19.04 -9.61 -12.91
C ARG A 226 17.55 -9.35 -13.07
N PHE A 227 17.13 -8.93 -14.25
CA PHE A 227 15.76 -8.58 -14.54
C PHE A 227 15.15 -9.58 -15.51
N ILE A 228 14.07 -10.24 -15.10
CA ILE A 228 13.36 -11.23 -15.90
C ILE A 228 11.89 -10.84 -16.07
N ALA A 229 11.27 -11.38 -17.12
CA ALA A 229 9.86 -11.18 -17.38
C ALA A 229 9.02 -11.92 -16.34
N GLY A 230 7.95 -11.26 -15.84
CA GLY A 230 7.01 -11.91 -14.96
C GLY A 230 5.81 -11.02 -14.63
N ASP A 231 4.71 -11.67 -14.26
CA ASP A 231 3.48 -11.03 -13.81
C ASP A 231 2.84 -11.86 -12.69
N VAL A 232 2.72 -11.28 -11.50
CA VAL A 232 2.16 -11.97 -10.33
C VAL A 232 0.70 -12.40 -10.51
N GLU A 233 -0.02 -11.80 -11.45
CA GLU A 233 -1.41 -12.17 -11.75
C GLU A 233 -1.50 -13.45 -12.60
N GLN A 234 -0.38 -13.98 -13.09
CA GLN A 234 -0.30 -15.19 -13.89
C GLN A 234 0.18 -16.40 -13.07
N PRO A 235 -0.22 -17.62 -13.43
CA PRO A 235 0.37 -18.84 -12.89
C PRO A 235 1.91 -18.80 -13.01
N GLN A 236 2.59 -19.42 -12.06
CA GLN A 236 4.08 -19.44 -12.01
C GLN A 236 4.72 -18.04 -12.10
N LEU A 237 3.95 -16.99 -11.72
CA LEU A 237 4.32 -15.57 -11.85
C LEU A 237 4.63 -15.15 -13.29
N GLY A 238 4.11 -15.84 -14.28
CA GLY A 238 4.41 -15.60 -15.70
C GLY A 238 5.88 -15.82 -16.09
N VAL A 239 6.64 -16.50 -15.25
CA VAL A 239 8.05 -16.86 -15.51
C VAL A 239 8.11 -18.07 -16.46
N SER A 240 9.08 -18.08 -17.37
CA SER A 240 9.31 -19.21 -18.27
C SER A 240 9.69 -20.48 -17.49
N ASP A 241 9.45 -21.65 -18.06
CA ASP A 241 9.82 -22.92 -17.42
C ASP A 241 11.34 -23.05 -17.25
N GLU A 242 12.13 -22.48 -18.16
CA GLU A 242 13.59 -22.46 -18.09
C GLU A 242 14.08 -21.59 -16.93
N ASP A 243 13.59 -20.35 -16.82
CA ASP A 243 13.92 -19.47 -15.70
C ASP A 243 13.43 -20.08 -14.38
N TYR A 244 12.22 -20.69 -14.37
CA TYR A 244 11.70 -21.31 -13.17
C TYR A 244 12.57 -22.46 -12.65
N ALA A 245 13.02 -23.33 -13.53
CA ALA A 245 13.92 -24.43 -13.18
C ALA A 245 15.26 -23.92 -12.62
N GLU A 246 15.81 -22.84 -13.19
CA GLU A 246 17.01 -22.18 -12.66
C GLU A 246 16.76 -21.60 -11.26
N LEU A 247 15.64 -20.89 -11.09
CA LEU A 247 15.29 -20.26 -9.82
C LEU A 247 15.04 -21.31 -8.72
N GLN A 248 14.47 -22.47 -9.05
CA GLN A 248 14.27 -23.57 -8.09
C GLN A 248 15.58 -24.07 -7.49
N SER A 249 16.66 -24.08 -8.27
CA SER A 249 17.97 -24.57 -7.86
C SER A 249 18.88 -23.50 -7.23
N SER A 250 18.51 -22.22 -7.32
CA SER A 250 19.42 -21.13 -6.96
C SER A 250 18.88 -20.15 -5.90
N MET A 251 17.57 -19.92 -5.82
CA MET A 251 17.00 -18.90 -4.95
C MET A 251 16.89 -19.32 -3.49
N THR A 252 17.39 -18.48 -2.60
CA THR A 252 17.25 -18.68 -1.14
C THR A 252 15.98 -18.06 -0.59
N HIS A 253 15.53 -16.95 -1.17
CA HIS A 253 14.35 -16.22 -0.67
C HIS A 253 13.50 -15.68 -1.81
N VAL A 254 12.21 -15.50 -1.52
CA VAL A 254 11.28 -14.71 -2.32
C VAL A 254 10.77 -13.55 -1.48
N ILE A 255 10.90 -12.31 -1.96
CA ILE A 255 10.23 -11.14 -1.40
C ILE A 255 9.06 -10.78 -2.31
N HIS A 256 7.84 -10.98 -1.80
CA HIS A 256 6.62 -10.62 -2.52
C HIS A 256 6.13 -9.24 -2.06
N CYS A 257 6.56 -8.20 -2.81
CA CYS A 257 6.20 -6.80 -2.57
C CYS A 257 5.18 -6.25 -3.60
N ALA A 258 4.86 -7.02 -4.64
CA ALA A 258 3.90 -6.63 -5.65
C ALA A 258 2.47 -6.63 -5.09
N ALA A 259 1.77 -5.51 -5.21
CA ALA A 259 0.37 -5.35 -4.84
C ALA A 259 -0.26 -4.16 -5.58
N SER A 260 -1.58 -4.15 -5.76
CA SER A 260 -2.29 -2.91 -6.05
C SER A 260 -2.55 -2.16 -4.76
N VAL A 261 -2.03 -0.94 -4.66
CA VAL A 261 -2.25 0.00 -3.55
C VAL A 261 -3.24 1.10 -3.92
N ALA A 262 -4.01 0.91 -5.00
CA ALA A 262 -5.04 1.84 -5.42
C ALA A 262 -6.29 1.67 -4.54
N PHE A 263 -6.53 2.62 -3.65
CA PHE A 263 -7.65 2.58 -2.71
C PHE A 263 -9.02 2.74 -3.38
N ASP A 264 -9.04 3.21 -4.62
CA ASP A 264 -10.22 3.43 -5.45
C ASP A 264 -10.44 2.33 -6.53
N ASP A 265 -9.64 1.27 -6.52
CA ASP A 265 -9.85 0.12 -7.39
C ASP A 265 -11.16 -0.60 -7.03
N PRO A 266 -11.89 -1.14 -8.02
CA PRO A 266 -13.00 -2.04 -7.75
C PRO A 266 -12.52 -3.32 -7.08
N TYR A 267 -13.45 -4.01 -6.40
CA TYR A 267 -13.14 -5.22 -5.63
C TYR A 267 -12.42 -6.29 -6.46
N GLU A 268 -12.93 -6.58 -7.65
CA GLU A 268 -12.39 -7.61 -8.54
C GLU A 268 -10.93 -7.33 -8.92
N ARG A 269 -10.61 -6.06 -9.19
CA ARG A 269 -9.24 -5.65 -9.52
C ARG A 269 -8.31 -5.77 -8.31
N SER A 270 -8.76 -5.30 -7.15
CA SER A 270 -8.00 -5.43 -5.90
C SER A 270 -7.81 -6.90 -5.50
N PHE A 271 -8.85 -7.75 -5.69
CA PHE A 271 -8.77 -9.17 -5.43
C PHE A 271 -7.75 -9.85 -6.35
N GLN A 272 -7.82 -9.59 -7.66
CA GLN A 272 -6.91 -10.17 -8.64
C GLN A 272 -5.44 -9.82 -8.33
N ALA A 273 -5.17 -8.56 -8.04
CA ALA A 273 -3.81 -8.12 -7.76
C ALA A 273 -3.28 -8.63 -6.41
N ASN A 274 -4.11 -8.54 -5.34
CA ASN A 274 -3.64 -8.75 -3.98
C ASN A 274 -3.87 -10.17 -3.46
N VAL A 275 -4.98 -10.83 -3.81
CA VAL A 275 -5.26 -12.19 -3.35
C VAL A 275 -4.70 -13.20 -4.34
N THR A 276 -5.08 -13.10 -5.62
CA THR A 276 -4.59 -14.02 -6.66
C THR A 276 -3.07 -13.89 -6.84
N GLY A 277 -2.56 -12.64 -6.87
CA GLY A 277 -1.12 -12.39 -6.95
C GLY A 277 -0.35 -13.02 -5.79
N THR A 278 -0.83 -12.88 -4.55
CA THR A 278 -0.22 -13.52 -3.37
C THR A 278 -0.29 -15.04 -3.47
N LEU A 279 -1.42 -15.62 -3.86
CA LEU A 279 -1.55 -17.07 -4.03
C LEU A 279 -0.57 -17.63 -5.06
N ASN A 280 -0.39 -16.94 -6.18
CA ASN A 280 0.58 -17.35 -7.19
C ASN A 280 2.02 -17.27 -6.64
N ALA A 281 2.35 -16.22 -5.87
CA ALA A 281 3.66 -16.09 -5.23
C ALA A 281 3.91 -17.16 -4.16
N LEU A 282 2.89 -17.51 -3.36
CA LEU A 282 2.98 -18.58 -2.38
C LEU A 282 3.16 -19.96 -3.04
N ARG A 283 2.44 -20.24 -4.13
CA ARG A 283 2.60 -21.48 -4.91
C ARG A 283 3.98 -21.57 -5.54
N PHE A 284 4.42 -20.47 -6.13
CA PHE A 284 5.77 -20.36 -6.69
C PHE A 284 6.83 -20.69 -5.63
N SER A 285 6.76 -20.05 -4.47
CA SER A 285 7.69 -20.29 -3.36
C SER A 285 7.60 -21.71 -2.80
N LEU A 286 6.40 -22.30 -2.76
CA LEU A 286 6.22 -23.69 -2.36
C LEU A 286 6.92 -24.64 -3.36
N GLY A 287 6.82 -24.37 -4.66
CA GLY A 287 7.55 -25.13 -5.68
C GLY A 287 9.07 -25.00 -5.56
N LEU A 288 9.58 -23.81 -5.19
CA LEU A 288 11.00 -23.64 -4.85
C LEU A 288 11.37 -24.49 -3.63
N GLN A 289 10.57 -24.41 -2.56
CA GLN A 289 10.83 -25.15 -1.31
C GLN A 289 10.81 -26.67 -1.48
N GLN A 290 9.96 -27.18 -2.37
CA GLN A 290 9.77 -28.62 -2.59
C GLN A 290 10.73 -29.21 -3.64
N HIS A 291 11.49 -28.37 -4.36
CA HIS A 291 12.46 -28.85 -5.33
C HIS A 291 13.62 -29.55 -4.63
N GLU A 292 14.03 -30.71 -5.15
CA GLU A 292 15.15 -31.50 -4.60
C GLU A 292 16.46 -30.71 -4.68
N GLY A 293 17.17 -30.62 -3.57
CA GLY A 293 18.42 -29.87 -3.49
C GLY A 293 18.26 -28.34 -3.43
N SER A 294 17.04 -27.82 -3.39
CA SER A 294 16.78 -26.38 -3.32
C SER A 294 17.44 -25.72 -2.09
N PRO A 295 18.09 -24.56 -2.27
CA PRO A 295 18.60 -23.76 -1.16
C PRO A 295 17.54 -22.88 -0.49
N PHE A 296 16.28 -23.01 -0.84
CA PHE A 296 15.21 -22.12 -0.42
C PHE A 296 15.03 -22.08 1.10
N VAL A 297 15.12 -20.90 1.68
CA VAL A 297 14.96 -20.65 3.11
C VAL A 297 13.54 -20.20 3.44
N ALA A 298 13.07 -19.10 2.84
CA ALA A 298 11.75 -18.54 3.19
C ALA A 298 11.15 -17.63 2.11
N HIS A 299 9.82 -17.52 2.16
CA HIS A 299 9.02 -16.51 1.51
C HIS A 299 8.80 -15.33 2.46
N LEU A 300 9.01 -14.10 2.02
CA LEU A 300 8.72 -12.87 2.74
C LEU A 300 7.52 -12.19 2.10
N GLY A 301 6.38 -12.24 2.77
CA GLY A 301 5.15 -11.56 2.31
C GLY A 301 5.10 -10.13 2.83
N ILE A 302 5.08 -9.14 1.93
CA ILE A 302 4.88 -7.74 2.30
C ILE A 302 3.39 -7.47 2.32
N GLU A 303 2.84 -7.39 3.52
CA GLU A 303 1.43 -7.16 3.80
C GLU A 303 1.16 -5.69 4.15
N THR A 304 0.32 -5.43 5.12
CA THR A 304 0.12 -4.11 5.72
C THR A 304 -0.39 -4.27 7.15
N SER A 305 -0.03 -3.38 8.04
CA SER A 305 -0.57 -3.38 9.40
C SER A 305 -2.09 -3.09 9.45
N TYR A 306 -2.67 -2.65 8.33
CA TYR A 306 -4.11 -2.38 8.19
C TYR A 306 -4.97 -3.62 7.92
N ILE A 307 -4.38 -4.81 7.83
CA ILE A 307 -5.11 -6.09 7.75
C ILE A 307 -6.03 -6.31 8.96
N HIS A 308 -5.76 -5.65 10.08
CA HIS A 308 -6.59 -5.71 11.28
C HIS A 308 -7.90 -4.90 11.17
N GLY A 309 -8.07 -4.08 10.13
CA GLY A 309 -9.24 -3.23 9.94
C GLY A 309 -9.39 -2.12 10.98
N ARG A 310 -10.57 -1.49 11.02
CA ARG A 310 -10.87 -0.43 11.98
C ARG A 310 -11.06 -0.99 13.39
N GLN A 311 -10.03 -0.96 14.20
CA GLN A 311 -10.08 -1.33 15.62
C GLN A 311 -9.72 -0.12 16.50
N VAL A 312 -10.52 0.92 16.43
CA VAL A 312 -10.27 2.17 17.17
C VAL A 312 -10.02 1.87 18.65
N ARG A 313 -8.89 2.33 19.16
CA ARG A 313 -8.44 2.14 20.56
C ARG A 313 -8.20 0.69 20.99
N LYS A 314 -8.15 -0.26 20.07
CA LYS A 314 -7.73 -1.63 20.33
C LYS A 314 -6.31 -1.83 19.83
N VAL A 315 -5.64 -2.79 20.45
CA VAL A 315 -4.29 -3.21 20.03
C VAL A 315 -4.43 -4.24 18.92
N ALA A 316 -3.85 -3.95 17.78
CA ALA A 316 -3.65 -4.92 16.70
C ALA A 316 -2.37 -5.71 17.02
N ARG A 317 -2.51 -6.99 17.30
CA ARG A 317 -1.44 -7.85 17.82
C ARG A 317 -0.68 -8.53 16.71
N GLU A 318 0.62 -8.71 16.93
CA GLU A 318 1.51 -9.42 16.00
C GLU A 318 1.29 -10.93 16.01
N ASP A 319 0.83 -11.49 17.12
CA ASP A 319 0.60 -12.93 17.31
C ASP A 319 -0.82 -13.39 16.98
N GLU A 320 -1.69 -12.52 16.50
CA GLU A 320 -3.08 -12.83 16.19
C GLU A 320 -3.25 -13.20 14.72
N ILE A 321 -3.86 -14.36 14.43
CA ILE A 321 -4.33 -14.64 13.07
C ILE A 321 -5.45 -13.67 12.74
N VAL A 322 -5.25 -12.92 11.65
CA VAL A 322 -6.19 -11.88 11.24
C VAL A 322 -7.35 -12.48 10.49
N PHE A 323 -8.53 -12.35 11.07
CA PHE A 323 -9.79 -12.57 10.37
C PHE A 323 -10.43 -11.22 10.05
N PRO A 324 -11.13 -11.06 8.93
CA PRO A 324 -11.87 -9.84 8.62
C PRO A 324 -13.00 -9.56 9.61
N ARG A 325 -12.66 -9.17 10.84
CA ARG A 325 -13.61 -8.94 11.96
C ARG A 325 -14.16 -7.53 11.99
N ASN A 326 -13.41 -6.60 11.40
CA ASN A 326 -13.67 -5.21 11.54
C ASN A 326 -14.00 -4.60 10.19
N PHE A 327 -14.53 -3.43 10.25
CA PHE A 327 -14.79 -2.64 9.08
C PHE A 327 -13.47 -2.22 8.42
N TYR A 328 -13.36 -2.33 7.11
CA TYR A 328 -12.21 -1.88 6.32
C TYR A 328 -12.52 -0.57 5.61
N ASN A 329 -11.51 0.29 5.46
CA ASN A 329 -11.70 1.58 4.80
C ASN A 329 -11.86 1.44 3.29
N ASN A 330 -11.26 0.42 2.69
CA ASN A 330 -11.20 0.21 1.24
C ASN A 330 -10.98 -1.26 0.89
N PHE A 331 -11.07 -1.59 -0.39
CA PHE A 331 -10.83 -2.95 -0.88
C PHE A 331 -9.38 -3.38 -0.78
N TYR A 332 -8.43 -2.44 -0.79
CA TYR A 332 -7.03 -2.76 -0.56
C TYR A 332 -6.82 -3.44 0.79
N GLU A 333 -7.28 -2.81 1.87
CA GLU A 333 -7.16 -3.37 3.23
C GLU A 333 -7.84 -4.74 3.34
N LEU A 334 -9.06 -4.84 2.82
CA LEU A 334 -9.83 -6.10 2.84
C LEU A 334 -9.09 -7.20 2.10
N THR A 335 -8.64 -6.95 0.87
CA THR A 335 -7.98 -7.97 0.05
C THR A 335 -6.60 -8.35 0.59
N LYS A 336 -5.88 -7.42 1.22
CA LYS A 336 -4.64 -7.75 1.95
C LYS A 336 -4.92 -8.61 3.18
N ALA A 337 -5.99 -8.37 3.94
CA ALA A 337 -6.40 -9.24 5.04
C ALA A 337 -6.78 -10.66 4.54
N MET A 338 -7.45 -10.76 3.40
CA MET A 338 -7.76 -12.04 2.76
C MET A 338 -6.47 -12.77 2.32
N ALA A 339 -5.52 -12.04 1.72
CA ALA A 339 -4.22 -12.57 1.32
C ALA A 339 -3.41 -13.07 2.53
N SER A 340 -3.43 -12.33 3.66
CA SER A 340 -2.79 -12.73 4.90
C SER A 340 -3.32 -14.06 5.43
N LEU A 341 -4.62 -14.29 5.36
CA LEU A 341 -5.22 -15.58 5.72
C LEU A 341 -4.78 -16.73 4.81
N GLU A 342 -4.65 -16.48 3.50
CA GLU A 342 -4.12 -17.50 2.59
C GLU A 342 -2.64 -17.80 2.89
N THR A 343 -1.87 -16.79 3.28
CA THR A 343 -0.49 -16.96 3.74
C THR A 343 -0.44 -17.88 4.97
N GLU A 344 -1.27 -17.62 5.99
CA GLU A 344 -1.40 -18.50 7.17
C GLU A 344 -1.78 -19.93 6.78
N ARG A 345 -2.72 -20.07 5.84
CA ARG A 345 -3.14 -21.38 5.34
C ARG A 345 -1.96 -22.14 4.70
N PHE A 346 -1.15 -21.48 3.90
CA PHE A 346 0.03 -22.12 3.29
C PHE A 346 1.05 -22.55 4.34
N MET A 347 1.24 -21.79 5.41
CA MET A 347 2.12 -22.17 6.51
C MET A 347 1.59 -23.40 7.25
N LEU A 348 0.32 -23.37 7.63
CA LEU A 348 -0.29 -24.43 8.45
C LEU A 348 -0.54 -25.72 7.67
N GLU A 349 -1.09 -25.62 6.46
CA GLU A 349 -1.50 -26.77 5.65
C GLU A 349 -0.39 -27.31 4.74
N LYS A 350 0.37 -26.41 4.12
CA LYS A 350 1.37 -26.77 3.12
C LYS A 350 2.80 -26.79 3.66
N GLY A 351 3.01 -26.25 4.84
CA GLY A 351 4.33 -26.19 5.45
C GLY A 351 5.27 -25.21 4.76
N LEU A 352 4.75 -24.21 4.09
CA LEU A 352 5.59 -23.16 3.49
C LEU A 352 6.23 -22.31 4.59
N ARG A 353 7.52 -22.11 4.53
CA ARG A 353 8.27 -21.23 5.42
C ARG A 353 8.05 -19.77 5.01
N VAL A 354 7.34 -19.01 5.85
CA VAL A 354 6.97 -17.62 5.55
C VAL A 354 7.30 -16.69 6.70
N VAL A 355 7.70 -15.46 6.36
CA VAL A 355 7.73 -14.29 7.26
C VAL A 355 6.69 -13.29 6.77
N GLN A 356 5.80 -12.83 7.64
CA GLN A 356 4.80 -11.82 7.33
C GLN A 356 5.27 -10.45 7.81
N LEU A 357 5.51 -9.53 6.89
CA LEU A 357 5.99 -8.17 7.17
C LEU A 357 4.88 -7.17 6.89
N CYS A 358 4.46 -6.44 7.90
CA CYS A 358 3.28 -5.59 7.88
C CYS A 358 3.64 -4.11 8.07
N PRO A 359 4.06 -3.40 7.00
CA PRO A 359 4.29 -1.96 7.09
C PRO A 359 3.02 -1.19 7.44
N ALA A 360 3.18 -0.11 8.21
CA ALA A 360 2.17 0.92 8.36
C ALA A 360 2.14 1.84 7.12
N ILE A 361 1.70 3.09 7.24
CA ILE A 361 1.73 4.03 6.11
C ILE A 361 3.18 4.41 5.83
N VAL A 362 3.71 3.94 4.72
CA VAL A 362 5.10 4.19 4.35
C VAL A 362 5.25 5.60 3.77
N ILE A 363 6.20 6.35 4.31
CA ILE A 363 6.56 7.69 3.87
C ILE A 363 8.00 7.72 3.33
N GLY A 364 8.45 8.88 2.88
CA GLY A 364 9.83 9.07 2.40
C GLY A 364 10.88 8.62 3.42
N GLU A 365 12.08 8.42 2.95
CA GLU A 365 13.24 8.02 3.74
C GLU A 365 13.46 9.00 4.91
N SER A 366 13.96 8.50 6.04
CA SER A 366 13.96 9.24 7.32
C SER A 366 14.86 10.46 7.36
N GLN A 367 15.96 10.47 6.61
CA GLN A 367 16.98 11.50 6.63
C GLN A 367 16.70 12.62 5.62
N GLY A 368 16.51 12.27 4.36
CA GLY A 368 16.28 13.20 3.26
C GLY A 368 14.83 13.34 2.81
N GLY A 369 13.92 12.48 3.27
CA GLY A 369 12.54 12.45 2.81
C GLY A 369 12.38 11.86 1.42
N ASN A 370 13.42 11.23 0.88
CA ASN A 370 13.41 10.65 -0.47
C ASN A 370 12.29 9.62 -0.61
N ASN A 371 11.40 9.85 -1.56
CA ASN A 371 10.25 8.97 -1.84
C ASN A 371 10.41 8.19 -3.14
N ARG A 372 11.62 8.09 -3.68
CA ARG A 372 11.96 7.34 -4.91
C ARG A 372 11.06 7.69 -6.10
N GLY A 373 10.65 8.94 -6.20
CA GLY A 373 9.75 9.44 -7.24
C GLY A 373 8.28 9.04 -7.05
N ASP A 374 7.89 8.53 -5.88
CA ASP A 374 6.48 8.25 -5.59
C ASP A 374 5.69 9.54 -5.37
N THR A 375 4.52 9.63 -6.00
CA THR A 375 3.61 10.78 -5.89
C THR A 375 2.25 10.40 -5.31
N LYS A 376 2.14 9.17 -4.80
CA LYS A 376 0.89 8.59 -4.30
C LYS A 376 0.78 8.68 -2.78
N VAL A 377 -0.28 8.13 -2.24
CA VAL A 377 -0.55 8.05 -0.80
C VAL A 377 -0.30 9.39 -0.11
N VAL A 378 0.61 9.48 0.85
CA VAL A 378 0.88 10.70 1.63
C VAL A 378 1.51 11.82 0.80
N ASN A 379 2.22 11.48 -0.29
CA ASN A 379 2.79 12.47 -1.19
C ASN A 379 1.72 13.29 -1.94
N ALA A 380 0.58 12.66 -2.27
CA ALA A 380 -0.47 13.31 -3.04
C ALA A 380 -1.06 14.55 -2.34
N PRO A 381 -1.51 14.50 -1.07
CA PRO A 381 -1.98 15.70 -0.38
C PRO A 381 -0.89 16.75 -0.18
N VAL A 382 0.35 16.37 0.18
CA VAL A 382 1.48 17.32 0.30
C VAL A 382 1.70 18.09 -0.99
N ASN A 383 1.68 17.39 -2.13
CA ASN A 383 1.83 18.02 -3.45
C ASN A 383 0.65 18.93 -3.82
N VAL A 384 -0.58 18.56 -3.44
CA VAL A 384 -1.77 19.41 -3.68
C VAL A 384 -1.70 20.68 -2.84
N PHE A 385 -1.37 20.58 -1.57
CA PHE A 385 -1.23 21.73 -0.67
C PHE A 385 -0.12 22.67 -1.11
N GLY A 386 1.05 22.13 -1.47
CA GLY A 386 2.16 22.94 -1.95
C GLY A 386 1.82 23.74 -3.21
N ARG A 387 1.23 23.09 -4.22
CA ARG A 387 0.75 23.78 -5.44
C ARG A 387 -0.34 24.81 -5.16
N ALA A 388 -1.24 24.52 -4.21
CA ALA A 388 -2.27 25.47 -3.82
C ALA A 388 -1.65 26.72 -3.18
N HIS A 389 -0.63 26.55 -2.34
CA HIS A 389 0.08 27.68 -1.74
C HIS A 389 0.75 28.56 -2.78
N GLU A 390 1.48 27.98 -3.73
CA GLU A 390 2.15 28.74 -4.77
C GLU A 390 1.17 29.51 -5.67
N ALA A 391 0.05 28.89 -6.03
CA ALA A 391 -1.01 29.56 -6.76
C ALA A 391 -1.67 30.73 -5.97
N LEU A 392 -1.61 30.70 -4.64
CA LEU A 392 -2.04 31.81 -3.78
C LEU A 392 -1.00 32.95 -3.72
N ARG A 393 0.29 32.60 -3.75
CA ARG A 393 1.39 33.53 -3.58
C ARG A 393 1.69 34.31 -4.86
N ASP A 394 1.67 33.65 -5.98
CA ASP A 394 1.94 34.23 -7.31
C ASP A 394 0.92 33.71 -8.32
N PRO A 395 -0.29 34.27 -8.32
CA PRO A 395 -1.35 33.86 -9.22
C PRO A 395 -1.08 34.38 -10.64
N ASP A 396 -0.91 33.45 -11.57
CA ASP A 396 -0.81 33.74 -13.01
C ASP A 396 -2.12 34.29 -13.58
N GLY A 397 -2.01 35.13 -14.62
CA GLY A 397 -3.13 35.58 -15.44
C GLY A 397 -3.73 36.94 -15.06
N ASP A 398 -4.91 37.23 -15.65
CA ASP A 398 -5.66 38.44 -15.38
C ASP A 398 -6.36 38.43 -14.00
N TRP A 399 -7.01 39.53 -13.61
CA TRP A 399 -7.70 39.66 -12.31
C TRP A 399 -8.72 38.53 -12.06
N PHE A 400 -9.44 38.11 -13.09
CA PHE A 400 -10.45 37.06 -12.97
C PHE A 400 -9.80 35.69 -12.77
N GLU A 401 -8.74 35.40 -13.53
CA GLU A 401 -7.95 34.15 -13.39
C GLU A 401 -7.27 34.06 -12.03
N ARG A 402 -6.68 35.16 -11.55
CA ARG A 402 -6.08 35.26 -10.21
C ARG A 402 -7.10 35.04 -9.10
N THR A 403 -8.29 35.65 -9.20
CA THR A 403 -9.36 35.48 -8.21
C THR A 403 -9.85 34.02 -8.18
N ARG A 404 -10.00 33.41 -9.37
CA ARG A 404 -10.39 32.02 -9.52
C ARG A 404 -9.34 31.06 -8.95
N ALA A 405 -8.07 31.26 -9.27
CA ALA A 405 -6.95 30.46 -8.77
C ALA A 405 -6.86 30.55 -7.23
N SER A 406 -6.97 31.76 -6.68
CA SER A 406 -6.98 31.98 -5.22
C SER A 406 -8.14 31.27 -4.53
N MET A 407 -9.34 31.32 -5.10
CA MET A 407 -10.49 30.62 -4.56
C MET A 407 -10.29 29.10 -4.58
N LEU A 408 -9.81 28.53 -5.69
CA LEU A 408 -9.54 27.12 -5.83
C LEU A 408 -8.46 26.62 -4.84
N ALA A 409 -7.40 27.40 -4.67
CA ALA A 409 -6.32 27.09 -3.74
C ALA A 409 -6.80 27.08 -2.29
N ARG A 410 -7.61 28.07 -1.88
CA ARG A 410 -8.22 28.11 -0.54
C ARG A 410 -9.17 26.92 -0.31
N MET A 411 -9.91 26.51 -1.32
CA MET A 411 -10.79 25.33 -1.24
C MET A 411 -9.98 24.04 -1.08
N ALA A 412 -8.85 23.92 -1.75
CA ALA A 412 -7.95 22.79 -1.62
C ALA A 412 -7.34 22.64 -0.21
N CYS A 413 -7.27 23.74 0.55
CA CYS A 413 -6.76 23.76 1.91
C CYS A 413 -7.78 23.33 2.98
N ILE A 414 -9.03 23.00 2.60
CA ILE A 414 -10.03 22.45 3.53
C ILE A 414 -9.94 20.92 3.45
N PHE A 415 -9.46 20.30 4.52
CA PHE A 415 -9.21 18.86 4.56
C PHE A 415 -10.06 18.17 5.62
N PRO A 416 -10.74 17.05 5.32
CA PRO A 416 -11.49 16.31 6.32
C PRO A 416 -10.54 15.63 7.30
N GLY A 417 -10.68 15.92 8.59
CA GLY A 417 -9.85 15.31 9.60
C GLY A 417 -10.31 15.63 11.02
N ASN A 418 -10.31 14.59 11.85
CA ASN A 418 -10.39 14.77 13.29
C ASN A 418 -9.00 15.17 13.79
N PRO A 419 -8.82 16.34 14.44
CA PRO A 419 -7.52 16.79 14.91
C PRO A 419 -6.76 15.76 15.76
N SER A 420 -7.49 15.00 16.59
CA SER A 420 -6.93 13.99 17.49
C SER A 420 -6.75 12.59 16.85
N ALA A 421 -7.14 12.40 15.59
CA ALA A 421 -6.92 11.12 14.92
C ALA A 421 -5.42 10.90 14.68
N GLU A 422 -4.93 9.77 15.15
CA GLU A 422 -3.51 9.40 15.03
C GLU A 422 -3.26 8.57 13.78
N LEU A 423 -2.17 8.87 13.09
CA LEU A 423 -1.68 8.14 11.94
C LEU A 423 -0.33 7.48 12.27
N ASN A 424 -0.19 6.23 11.87
CA ASN A 424 1.07 5.51 11.94
C ASN A 424 1.83 5.68 10.62
N LEU A 425 2.79 6.58 10.61
CA LEU A 425 3.65 6.85 9.46
C LEU A 425 5.04 6.28 9.74
N ILE A 426 5.60 5.54 8.80
CA ILE A 426 6.90 4.88 8.95
C ILE A 426 7.79 5.17 7.75
N PRO A 427 9.06 5.59 7.95
CA PRO A 427 10.01 5.81 6.87
C PRO A 427 10.34 4.53 6.10
N VAL A 428 10.47 4.66 4.76
CA VAL A 428 10.71 3.52 3.86
C VAL A 428 12.05 2.82 4.12
N ASP A 429 13.08 3.57 4.48
CA ASP A 429 14.39 3.02 4.83
C ASP A 429 14.34 2.09 6.05
N TRP A 430 13.53 2.44 7.06
CA TRP A 430 13.28 1.58 8.22
C TRP A 430 12.51 0.32 7.85
N VAL A 431 11.47 0.46 7.04
CA VAL A 431 10.69 -0.68 6.52
C VAL A 431 11.59 -1.66 5.79
N VAL A 432 12.42 -1.16 4.89
CA VAL A 432 13.31 -2.00 4.09
C VAL A 432 14.44 -2.61 4.91
N LYS A 433 14.98 -1.88 5.89
CA LYS A 433 15.90 -2.45 6.86
C LYS A 433 15.29 -3.64 7.61
N GLY A 434 14.00 -3.56 7.95
CA GLY A 434 13.26 -4.68 8.51
C GLY A 434 13.12 -5.85 7.55
N ILE A 435 12.76 -5.58 6.28
CA ILE A 435 12.63 -6.59 5.23
C ILE A 435 13.96 -7.34 5.00
N LEU A 436 15.05 -6.60 4.79
CA LEU A 436 16.36 -7.20 4.56
C LEU A 436 16.91 -7.91 5.81
N SER A 437 16.56 -7.41 7.00
CA SER A 437 16.85 -8.11 8.25
C SER A 437 16.14 -9.46 8.36
N ALA A 438 14.88 -9.54 7.89
CA ALA A 438 14.11 -10.79 7.86
C ALA A 438 14.73 -11.81 6.89
N VAL A 439 15.27 -11.38 5.74
CA VAL A 439 16.02 -12.26 4.81
C VAL A 439 17.20 -12.94 5.50
N LYS A 440 17.87 -12.25 6.41
CA LYS A 440 19.06 -12.74 7.13
C LYS A 440 18.77 -13.59 8.35
N ARG A 441 17.51 -13.58 8.82
CA ARG A 441 17.14 -14.15 10.13
C ARG A 441 16.01 -15.17 10.04
N PRO A 442 16.32 -16.45 9.85
CA PRO A 442 15.32 -17.51 9.74
C PRO A 442 14.45 -17.65 10.99
N ARG A 443 14.89 -17.14 12.14
CA ARG A 443 14.06 -17.08 13.36
C ARG A 443 12.79 -16.23 13.19
N ALA A 444 12.70 -15.44 12.11
CA ALA A 444 11.50 -14.68 11.75
C ALA A 444 10.42 -15.55 11.09
N ILE A 445 10.75 -16.77 10.64
CA ILE A 445 9.78 -17.69 10.02
C ILE A 445 8.68 -18.03 11.02
N GLY A 446 7.43 -17.95 10.59
CA GLY A 446 6.25 -18.11 11.45
C GLY A 446 5.85 -16.85 12.20
N GLU A 447 6.59 -15.77 12.10
CA GLU A 447 6.27 -14.52 12.77
C GLU A 447 5.59 -13.53 11.83
N ARG A 448 4.64 -12.77 12.39
CA ARG A 448 4.16 -11.51 11.80
C ARG A 448 4.88 -10.37 12.49
N VAL A 449 5.40 -9.44 11.71
CA VAL A 449 6.14 -8.30 12.21
C VAL A 449 5.50 -7.02 11.73
N HIS A 450 5.02 -6.20 12.65
CA HIS A 450 4.56 -4.86 12.31
C HIS A 450 5.77 -3.93 12.12
N LEU A 451 5.97 -3.49 10.89
CA LEU A 451 6.93 -2.45 10.56
C LEU A 451 6.22 -1.09 10.72
N ALA A 452 6.07 -0.69 11.95
CA ALA A 452 5.27 0.45 12.39
C ALA A 452 6.00 1.23 13.48
N THR A 453 5.47 2.39 13.83
CA THR A 453 6.04 3.22 14.90
C THR A 453 5.15 3.21 16.15
N ASP A 454 5.77 3.38 17.30
CA ASP A 454 5.12 3.73 18.58
C ASP A 454 4.92 5.26 18.72
N ASN A 455 5.63 6.05 17.92
CA ASN A 455 5.54 7.51 17.88
C ASN A 455 4.61 7.96 16.73
N ARG A 456 3.30 7.82 16.94
CA ARG A 456 2.27 8.19 15.98
C ARG A 456 2.09 9.71 15.93
N VAL A 457 1.63 10.22 14.80
CA VAL A 457 1.36 11.63 14.60
C VAL A 457 -0.14 11.89 14.50
N THR A 458 -0.63 12.96 15.13
CA THR A 458 -2.02 13.37 15.00
C THR A 458 -2.24 14.15 13.70
N SER A 459 -3.48 14.16 13.22
CA SER A 459 -3.86 15.00 12.07
C SER A 459 -3.55 16.48 12.30
N GLU A 460 -3.64 16.95 13.55
CA GLU A 460 -3.25 18.30 13.94
C GLU A 460 -1.75 18.54 13.77
N GLN A 461 -0.90 17.63 14.26
CA GLN A 461 0.55 17.72 14.09
C GLN A 461 0.97 17.68 12.60
N ILE A 462 0.29 16.85 11.79
CA ILE A 462 0.52 16.83 10.34
C ILE A 462 0.17 18.17 9.72
N ARG A 463 -0.98 18.75 10.07
CA ARG A 463 -1.39 20.09 9.63
C ARG A 463 -0.33 21.13 10.00
N ASP A 464 0.12 21.15 11.26
CA ASP A 464 1.09 22.13 11.75
C ASP A 464 2.42 22.03 11.00
N ILE A 465 2.93 20.82 10.77
CA ILE A 465 4.15 20.59 9.98
C ILE A 465 3.96 21.10 8.54
N VAL A 466 2.83 20.79 7.90
CA VAL A 466 2.55 21.26 6.53
C VAL A 466 2.43 22.77 6.49
N GLN A 467 1.80 23.40 7.48
CA GLN A 467 1.72 24.86 7.58
C GLN A 467 3.11 25.49 7.75
N GLU A 468 3.93 24.93 8.63
CA GLU A 468 5.30 25.43 8.91
C GLU A 468 6.23 25.30 7.70
N GLU A 469 6.23 24.14 7.04
CA GLU A 469 7.16 23.85 5.95
C GLU A 469 6.71 24.44 4.61
N LEU A 470 5.40 24.39 4.32
CA LEU A 470 4.86 24.82 3.03
C LEU A 470 4.22 26.20 3.07
N GLY A 471 3.96 26.75 4.26
CA GLY A 471 3.31 28.05 4.42
C GLY A 471 1.80 28.04 4.12
N VAL A 472 1.15 26.88 4.14
CA VAL A 472 -0.25 26.68 3.77
C VAL A 472 -1.14 26.69 5.01
N ASP A 473 -2.17 27.53 5.02
CA ASP A 473 -3.18 27.51 6.10
C ASP A 473 -4.22 26.40 5.83
N ILE A 474 -3.95 25.20 6.38
CA ILE A 474 -4.86 24.06 6.27
C ILE A 474 -5.91 24.11 7.37
N LYS A 475 -7.17 24.02 6.98
CA LYS A 475 -8.31 23.93 7.88
C LYS A 475 -8.81 22.49 7.95
N LEU A 476 -8.73 21.89 9.13
CA LEU A 476 -9.34 20.60 9.39
C LEU A 476 -10.86 20.80 9.56
N ALA A 477 -11.63 20.17 8.70
CA ALA A 477 -13.09 20.17 8.75
C ALA A 477 -13.57 18.85 9.35
N GLU A 478 -14.68 18.92 10.12
CA GLU A 478 -15.31 17.70 10.65
C GLU A 478 -15.68 16.79 9.47
N PRO A 479 -15.21 15.50 9.47
CA PRO A 479 -15.29 14.63 8.31
C PRO A 479 -16.72 14.40 7.80
N THR A 480 -17.70 14.23 8.69
CA THR A 480 -19.09 14.01 8.29
C THR A 480 -19.66 15.26 7.62
N LEU A 481 -19.42 16.43 8.19
CA LEU A 481 -19.85 17.71 7.63
C LEU A 481 -19.14 17.98 6.30
N HIS A 482 -17.85 17.67 6.22
CA HIS A 482 -17.08 17.81 4.98
C HIS A 482 -17.70 16.94 3.87
N ARG A 483 -17.96 15.68 4.14
CA ARG A 483 -18.51 14.71 3.17
C ARG A 483 -19.94 15.06 2.75
N THR A 484 -20.80 15.48 3.69
CA THR A 484 -22.22 15.68 3.43
C THR A 484 -22.57 17.06 2.89
N VAL A 485 -21.80 18.07 3.23
CA VAL A 485 -22.06 19.48 2.88
C VAL A 485 -20.93 20.08 2.08
N THR A 486 -19.71 20.11 2.63
CA THR A 486 -18.60 20.87 2.04
C THR A 486 -18.21 20.30 0.68
N LEU A 487 -17.95 19.02 0.58
CA LEU A 487 -17.50 18.38 -0.65
C LEU A 487 -18.53 18.43 -1.79
N PRO A 488 -19.85 18.17 -1.57
CA PRO A 488 -20.87 18.34 -2.61
C PRO A 488 -21.00 19.79 -3.10
N VAL A 489 -20.88 20.77 -2.20
CA VAL A 489 -20.93 22.19 -2.56
C VAL A 489 -19.70 22.56 -3.38
N LEU A 490 -18.51 22.17 -2.91
CA LEU A 490 -17.25 22.39 -3.63
C LEU A 490 -17.25 21.73 -5.02
N SER A 491 -17.70 20.49 -5.13
CA SER A 491 -17.80 19.77 -6.39
C SER A 491 -18.73 20.45 -7.39
N LYS A 492 -19.88 20.96 -6.94
CA LYS A 492 -20.81 21.74 -7.78
C LYS A 492 -20.17 23.04 -8.26
N ILE A 493 -19.51 23.79 -7.37
CA ILE A 493 -18.82 25.05 -7.71
C ILE A 493 -17.71 24.76 -8.74
N LEU A 494 -16.87 23.75 -8.49
CA LEU A 494 -15.77 23.38 -9.39
C LEU A 494 -16.26 22.90 -10.76
N THR A 495 -17.37 22.17 -10.79
CA THR A 495 -17.99 21.74 -12.05
C THR A 495 -18.55 22.94 -12.81
N GLY A 496 -19.19 23.88 -12.11
CA GLY A 496 -19.67 25.16 -12.69
C GLY A 496 -18.53 26.02 -13.24
N LEU A 497 -17.36 25.97 -12.60
CA LEU A 497 -16.13 26.63 -13.05
C LEU A 497 -15.37 25.86 -14.14
N LYS A 498 -15.95 24.79 -14.69
CA LYS A 498 -15.34 23.90 -15.70
C LYS A 498 -13.99 23.28 -15.25
N GLN A 499 -13.87 22.98 -13.96
CA GLN A 499 -12.69 22.35 -13.35
C GLN A 499 -12.98 20.93 -12.78
N PRO A 500 -13.51 19.99 -13.58
CA PRO A 500 -13.90 18.66 -13.09
C PRO A 500 -12.69 17.84 -12.60
N ARG A 501 -11.50 18.10 -13.16
CA ARG A 501 -10.27 17.39 -12.71
C ARG A 501 -9.88 17.75 -11.28
N ILE A 502 -10.03 19.01 -10.87
CA ILE A 502 -9.74 19.46 -9.51
C ILE A 502 -10.82 18.92 -8.56
N ALA A 503 -12.09 18.97 -8.96
CA ALA A 503 -13.18 18.38 -8.19
C ALA A 503 -12.91 16.89 -7.90
N ASN A 504 -12.59 16.12 -8.92
CA ASN A 504 -12.26 14.71 -8.79
C ASN A 504 -11.01 14.46 -7.91
N ALA A 505 -9.98 15.31 -8.02
CA ALA A 505 -8.79 15.19 -7.18
C ALA A 505 -9.09 15.45 -5.70
N LEU A 506 -9.88 16.48 -5.37
CA LEU A 506 -10.30 16.78 -3.99
C LEU A 506 -11.23 15.70 -3.44
N GLU A 507 -12.18 15.23 -4.24
CA GLU A 507 -13.02 14.09 -3.88
C GLU A 507 -12.18 12.85 -3.58
N LYS A 508 -11.21 12.54 -4.44
CA LYS A 508 -10.30 11.40 -4.27
C LYS A 508 -9.45 11.54 -3.01
N LEU A 509 -8.87 12.71 -2.76
CA LEU A 509 -8.10 12.98 -1.55
C LEU A 509 -8.96 12.84 -0.28
N GLY A 510 -10.12 13.48 -0.25
CA GLY A 510 -11.04 13.39 0.88
C GLY A 510 -11.52 11.96 1.13
N SER A 511 -11.72 11.17 0.08
CA SER A 511 -12.16 9.79 0.18
C SER A 511 -11.05 8.85 0.65
N ILE A 512 -9.80 9.04 0.22
CA ILE A 512 -8.64 8.22 0.61
C ILE A 512 -8.31 8.44 2.09
N PHE A 513 -8.22 9.71 2.51
CA PHE A 513 -7.76 10.05 3.85
C PHE A 513 -8.88 10.22 4.87
N GLY A 514 -10.11 10.50 4.41
CA GLY A 514 -11.26 10.70 5.30
C GLY A 514 -11.51 9.51 6.22
N GLY A 515 -11.39 8.28 5.72
CA GLY A 515 -11.56 7.08 6.53
C GLY A 515 -10.54 6.95 7.67
N TYR A 516 -9.29 7.31 7.42
CA TYR A 516 -8.21 7.24 8.42
C TYR A 516 -8.27 8.40 9.42
N SER A 517 -8.61 9.58 8.96
CA SER A 517 -8.69 10.78 9.80
C SER A 517 -10.00 10.90 10.58
N GLU A 518 -11.08 10.24 10.15
CA GLU A 518 -12.39 10.25 10.82
C GLU A 518 -12.43 9.27 12.00
N TRP A 519 -12.01 8.04 11.78
CA TRP A 519 -12.21 6.94 12.73
C TRP A 519 -10.98 6.60 13.57
N GLY A 520 -9.81 7.08 13.17
CA GLY A 520 -8.53 6.68 13.76
C GLY A 520 -8.11 5.26 13.33
N GLN A 521 -7.04 4.80 13.93
CA GLN A 521 -6.41 3.53 13.62
C GLN A 521 -6.26 2.66 14.86
N PRO A 522 -6.09 1.34 14.71
CA PRO A 522 -5.70 0.51 15.84
C PRO A 522 -4.31 0.94 16.36
N ILE A 523 -4.04 0.62 17.60
CA ILE A 523 -2.68 0.70 18.15
C ILE A 523 -1.96 -0.54 17.66
N HIS A 524 -1.02 -0.39 16.73
CA HIS A 524 -0.21 -1.51 16.30
C HIS A 524 0.76 -1.91 17.40
N GLU A 525 0.68 -3.16 17.85
CA GLU A 525 1.73 -3.76 18.67
C GLU A 525 3.01 -3.77 17.85
N VAL A 526 4.10 -3.35 18.46
CA VAL A 526 5.44 -3.36 17.86
C VAL A 526 6.39 -3.99 18.88
N GLY A 527 7.25 -4.84 18.42
CA GLY A 527 8.18 -5.57 19.32
C GLY A 527 8.91 -6.68 18.58
N ASN A 528 8.25 -7.32 17.63
CA ASN A 528 8.89 -8.33 16.80
C ASN A 528 9.96 -7.75 15.89
N ASP A 529 9.86 -6.49 15.50
CA ASP A 529 10.90 -5.78 14.77
C ASP A 529 12.25 -5.76 15.55
N VAL A 530 12.20 -5.56 16.86
CA VAL A 530 13.38 -5.64 17.75
C VAL A 530 13.72 -7.09 18.08
N ARG A 531 12.76 -7.83 18.63
CA ARG A 531 12.95 -9.18 19.17
C ARG A 531 13.37 -10.19 18.08
N VAL A 532 12.73 -10.13 16.93
CA VAL A 532 12.88 -11.13 15.86
C VAL A 532 13.82 -10.63 14.78
N LEU A 533 13.62 -9.39 14.31
CA LEU A 533 14.47 -8.82 13.26
C LEU A 533 15.73 -8.15 13.81
N GLY A 534 15.79 -7.88 15.12
CA GLY A 534 16.94 -7.22 15.76
C GLY A 534 17.18 -5.80 15.26
N LEU A 535 16.10 -5.09 14.92
CA LEU A 535 16.17 -3.67 14.65
C LEU A 535 16.45 -2.89 15.95
N PRO A 536 16.99 -1.67 15.87
CA PRO A 536 17.17 -0.83 17.05
C PRO A 536 15.85 -0.57 17.78
N GLU A 537 15.88 -0.51 19.11
CA GLU A 537 14.70 -0.15 19.91
C GLU A 537 14.19 1.25 19.60
N LYS A 538 15.13 2.20 19.39
CA LYS A 538 14.78 3.57 19.03
C LYS A 538 14.42 3.65 17.55
N ARG A 539 13.13 3.80 17.29
CA ARG A 539 12.59 4.00 15.95
C ARG A 539 12.80 5.44 15.45
N PRO A 540 12.75 5.67 14.13
CA PRO A 540 12.83 7.02 13.57
C PRO A 540 11.74 7.93 14.14
N ASN A 541 12.08 9.21 14.31
CA ASN A 541 11.08 10.22 14.71
C ASN A 541 10.16 10.52 13.52
N THR A 542 8.90 10.17 13.64
CA THR A 542 7.91 10.29 12.57
C THR A 542 7.66 11.73 12.15
N GLN A 543 7.66 12.68 13.10
CA GLN A 543 7.45 14.09 12.77
C GLN A 543 8.64 14.65 11.96
N HIS A 544 9.88 14.28 12.34
CA HIS A 544 11.07 14.66 11.58
C HIS A 544 11.03 14.07 10.15
N ALA A 545 10.73 12.79 10.03
CA ALA A 545 10.63 12.14 8.72
C ALA A 545 9.53 12.75 7.84
N PHE A 546 8.36 13.06 8.43
CA PHE A 546 7.28 13.71 7.68
C PHE A 546 7.64 15.14 7.27
N ARG A 547 8.37 15.87 8.12
CA ARG A 547 8.92 17.19 7.78
C ARG A 547 9.87 17.11 6.59
N MET A 548 10.77 16.13 6.60
CA MET A 548 11.69 15.89 5.49
C MET A 548 10.95 15.50 4.19
N LEU A 549 9.87 14.71 4.28
CA LEU A 549 9.01 14.44 3.13
C LEU A 549 8.43 15.73 2.52
N CYS A 550 7.94 16.66 3.35
CA CYS A 550 7.42 17.95 2.87
C CYS A 550 8.52 18.75 2.15
N ARG A 551 9.73 18.79 2.71
CA ARG A 551 10.90 19.47 2.15
C ARG A 551 11.33 18.84 0.83
N HIS A 552 11.44 17.53 0.77
CA HIS A 552 11.77 16.79 -0.46
C HIS A 552 10.75 17.05 -1.58
N ASN A 553 9.44 16.94 -1.28
CA ASN A 553 8.40 17.23 -2.27
C ASN A 553 8.49 18.66 -2.79
N ARG A 554 8.83 19.63 -1.93
CA ARG A 554 8.97 21.04 -2.32
C ARG A 554 10.19 21.27 -3.21
N TYR A 555 11.37 20.87 -2.76
CA TYR A 555 12.62 21.25 -3.40
C TYR A 555 13.03 20.30 -4.52
N VAL A 556 12.91 18.99 -4.33
CA VAL A 556 13.34 17.99 -5.31
C VAL A 556 12.32 17.77 -6.41
N GLN A 557 11.07 17.58 -6.04
CA GLN A 557 9.99 17.20 -6.99
C GLN A 557 9.15 18.39 -7.47
N ASP A 558 9.35 19.57 -6.93
CA ASP A 558 8.50 20.74 -7.23
C ASP A 558 7.01 20.37 -7.15
N PHE A 559 6.63 19.77 -6.02
CA PHE A 559 5.28 19.28 -5.75
C PHE A 559 4.70 18.38 -6.87
N GLY A 560 5.56 17.55 -7.46
CA GLY A 560 5.19 16.59 -8.51
C GLY A 560 4.99 17.23 -9.89
N ARG A 561 5.50 18.44 -10.12
CA ARG A 561 5.58 19.05 -11.46
C ARG A 561 6.69 18.42 -12.29
N ILE A 562 7.82 18.12 -11.66
CA ILE A 562 8.90 17.39 -12.30
C ILE A 562 8.45 15.93 -12.40
N ARG A 563 8.36 15.43 -13.63
CA ARG A 563 7.94 14.08 -13.95
C ARG A 563 9.03 13.24 -14.63
N ASP A 564 10.08 13.91 -15.03
CA ASP A 564 11.26 13.27 -15.57
C ASP A 564 12.01 12.58 -14.41
N LEU A 565 12.06 11.26 -14.47
CA LEU A 565 12.65 10.45 -13.40
C LEU A 565 14.17 10.60 -13.36
N ASP A 566 14.82 10.88 -14.49
CA ASP A 566 16.25 11.11 -14.53
C ASP A 566 16.62 12.47 -13.93
N GLU A 567 15.80 13.48 -14.15
CA GLU A 567 15.95 14.78 -13.47
C GLU A 567 15.68 14.68 -11.97
N ILE A 568 14.67 13.93 -11.57
CA ILE A 568 14.41 13.66 -10.14
C ILE A 568 15.64 12.97 -9.52
N ALA A 569 16.16 11.93 -10.16
CA ALA A 569 17.33 11.20 -9.67
C ALA A 569 18.56 12.10 -9.53
N ARG A 570 18.81 12.99 -10.50
CA ARG A 570 19.87 13.99 -10.43
C ARG A 570 19.70 14.94 -9.23
N ARG A 571 18.50 15.44 -9.02
CA ARG A 571 18.20 16.33 -7.87
C ARG A 571 18.31 15.61 -6.54
N GLU A 572 17.87 14.37 -6.45
CA GLU A 572 17.96 13.55 -5.24
C GLU A 572 19.42 13.31 -4.83
N LYS A 573 20.32 13.14 -5.79
CA LYS A 573 21.77 13.00 -5.53
C LYS A 573 22.36 14.26 -4.88
N VAL A 574 22.03 15.43 -5.42
CA VAL A 574 22.43 16.74 -4.84
C VAL A 574 21.78 16.94 -3.46
N TRP A 575 20.52 16.56 -3.34
CA TRP A 575 19.77 16.67 -2.10
C TRP A 575 20.35 15.82 -0.97
N ALA A 576 20.77 14.59 -1.27
CA ALA A 576 21.41 13.71 -0.28
C ALA A 576 22.69 14.36 0.29
N GLN A 577 23.54 14.94 -0.57
CA GLN A 577 24.74 15.67 -0.13
C GLN A 577 24.41 16.89 0.75
N LEU A 578 23.36 17.64 0.39
CA LEU A 578 22.91 18.77 1.22
C LEU A 578 22.40 18.33 2.59
N MET A 579 21.68 17.21 2.67
CA MET A 579 21.17 16.72 3.96
C MET A 579 22.30 16.21 4.85
N GLU A 580 23.29 15.55 4.30
CA GLU A 580 24.49 15.14 5.02
C GLU A 580 25.25 16.36 5.59
N GLU A 581 25.50 17.40 4.79
CA GLU A 581 26.13 18.65 5.24
C GLU A 581 25.30 19.36 6.32
N LEU A 582 23.96 19.37 6.18
CA LEU A 582 23.08 19.97 7.18
C LEU A 582 23.14 19.23 8.52
N GLU A 583 23.17 17.91 8.51
CA GLU A 583 23.29 17.10 9.72
C GLU A 583 24.65 17.30 10.43
N GLU A 584 25.72 17.33 9.66
CA GLU A 584 27.06 17.67 10.22
C GLU A 584 27.06 19.04 10.84
N ARG A 585 26.51 20.05 10.18
CA ARG A 585 26.46 21.44 10.65
C ARG A 585 25.57 21.64 11.88
N SER A 586 24.43 20.94 11.93
CA SER A 586 23.45 21.06 13.02
C SER A 586 23.75 20.16 14.21
N GLY A 587 24.59 19.12 14.04
CA GLY A 587 24.86 18.10 15.03
C GLY A 587 23.67 17.19 15.35
N GLY A 588 22.70 17.12 14.46
CA GLY A 588 21.48 16.31 14.63
C GLY A 588 20.74 16.06 13.32
N PRO A 589 19.64 15.28 13.34
CA PRO A 589 18.93 14.94 12.12
C PRO A 589 18.35 16.17 11.41
N ALA A 590 18.44 16.22 10.09
CA ALA A 590 17.96 17.33 9.26
C ALA A 590 16.49 17.69 9.55
N GLY A 591 15.65 16.72 9.86
CA GLY A 591 14.25 16.93 10.23
C GLY A 591 14.01 17.62 11.57
N ALA A 592 15.03 17.74 12.43
CA ALA A 592 14.96 18.49 13.68
C ALA A 592 15.22 20.00 13.49
N VAL A 593 15.82 20.39 12.35
CA VAL A 593 16.14 21.79 12.04
C VAL A 593 14.84 22.56 11.77
N SER A 594 14.73 23.78 12.33
CA SER A 594 13.53 24.61 12.13
C SER A 594 13.30 24.94 10.65
N ALA A 595 12.06 25.21 10.25
CA ALA A 595 11.74 25.57 8.87
C ALA A 595 12.45 26.88 8.42
N ALA A 596 12.71 27.82 9.35
CA ALA A 596 13.41 29.06 9.06
C ALA A 596 14.91 28.82 8.78
N ASP A 597 15.58 28.09 9.67
CA ASP A 597 17.01 27.78 9.54
C ASP A 597 17.25 26.88 8.33
N PHE A 598 16.36 25.91 8.09
CA PHE A 598 16.43 25.07 6.91
C PHE A 598 16.34 25.89 5.61
N ARG A 599 15.39 26.82 5.51
CA ARG A 599 15.28 27.71 4.34
C ARG A 599 16.52 28.59 4.18
N ALA A 600 17.08 29.10 5.28
CA ALA A 600 18.30 29.88 5.25
C ALA A 600 19.48 29.05 4.70
N PHE A 601 19.64 27.83 5.20
CA PHE A 601 20.66 26.89 4.74
C PHE A 601 20.52 26.56 3.24
N ILE A 602 19.30 26.22 2.78
CA ILE A 602 19.07 25.92 1.35
C ILE A 602 19.39 27.14 0.47
N ASN A 603 18.96 28.33 0.86
CA ASN A 603 19.25 29.54 0.10
C ASN A 603 20.76 29.87 0.05
N GLU A 604 21.50 29.52 1.08
CA GLU A 604 22.97 29.68 1.13
C GLU A 604 23.65 28.66 0.20
N ARG A 605 23.20 27.40 0.20
CA ARG A 605 23.97 26.28 -0.36
C ARG A 605 23.49 25.78 -1.72
N LEU A 606 22.25 26.07 -2.11
CA LEU A 606 21.64 25.57 -3.33
C LEU A 606 21.32 26.72 -4.30
N ASP A 607 21.78 26.59 -5.53
CA ASP A 607 21.22 27.36 -6.62
C ASP A 607 19.91 26.68 -7.07
N ALA A 608 18.78 27.33 -6.76
CA ALA A 608 17.45 26.76 -7.01
C ALA A 608 17.14 26.56 -8.49
N ASP A 609 17.65 27.43 -9.37
CA ASP A 609 17.35 27.39 -10.81
C ASP A 609 18.06 26.22 -11.50
N SER A 610 19.34 26.01 -11.20
CA SER A 610 20.13 24.91 -11.78
C SER A 610 20.11 23.63 -10.93
N PHE A 611 19.66 23.73 -9.69
CA PHE A 611 19.71 22.67 -8.66
C PHE A 611 21.14 22.11 -8.48
N VAL A 612 22.10 23.00 -8.27
CA VAL A 612 23.52 22.71 -8.08
C VAL A 612 23.99 23.32 -6.75
N LEU A 613 24.95 22.67 -6.11
CA LEU A 613 25.59 23.20 -4.90
C LEU A 613 26.37 24.49 -5.24
N ARG A 614 26.27 25.50 -4.36
CA ARG A 614 27.02 26.76 -4.46
C ARG A 614 28.40 26.61 -3.92
#